data_2f457364a94e9cb468dd6957998aba94
#
_entry.id   2f457364a94e9cb468dd6957998aba94
#
_cell.length_a   1.000
_cell.length_b   1.000
_cell.length_c   1.000
_cell.angle_alpha   90.00
_cell.angle_beta   90.00
_cell.angle_gamma   90.00
#
_symmetry.space_group_name_H-M   'P 1'
#
loop_
_entity.id
_entity.type
_entity.pdbx_description
1 polymer ?
#
loop_
_entity_poly.entity_id
_entity_poly.type
_entity_poly.pdbx_seq_one_letter_code
_entity_poly.pdbx_strand_id
1 'polypeptide(L)'
;MFKITMNGAISSLSVTPDFDEALAILFPALQNPNASGSIEDTETGEVLVVVENGEVPYIAPDTIIEMLDSIFETDPESAIELALMGLMAGL
;
A
#
# COMPACT_ATOMS: atom_id res chain seq x y z
N MET A 1 8.54 -12.62 -1.71
CA MET A 1 7.48 -12.43 -0.70
C MET A 1 7.37 -10.96 -0.32
N PHE A 2 6.24 -10.57 0.19
CA PHE A 2 5.97 -9.19 0.60
C PHE A 2 5.77 -9.14 2.10
N LYS A 3 6.50 -8.22 2.74
CA LYS A 3 6.42 -7.99 4.18
C LYS A 3 5.59 -6.74 4.42
N ILE A 4 4.51 -6.88 5.18
CA ILE A 4 3.61 -5.78 5.50
C ILE A 4 3.78 -5.45 6.98
N THR A 5 4.24 -4.23 7.26
CA THR A 5 4.40 -3.73 8.62
C THR A 5 3.34 -2.66 8.86
N MET A 6 2.61 -2.75 9.95
CA MET A 6 1.60 -1.77 10.34
C MET A 6 1.88 -1.28 11.76
N ASN A 7 1.73 0.03 11.96
CA ASN A 7 2.02 0.72 13.22
C ASN A 7 0.92 1.74 13.55
N GLY A 8 0.93 2.25 14.76
CA GLY A 8 -0.03 3.24 15.24
C GLY A 8 -1.25 2.57 15.85
N ALA A 9 -2.44 3.00 15.47
CA ALA A 9 -3.70 2.45 15.97
C ALA A 9 -3.87 0.96 15.62
N ILE A 10 -3.23 0.52 14.55
CA ILE A 10 -3.17 -0.88 14.13
C ILE A 10 -1.70 -1.27 14.14
N SER A 11 -1.38 -2.37 14.83
CA SER A 11 0.01 -2.87 14.89
C SER A 11 0.03 -4.33 14.47
N SER A 12 0.71 -4.63 13.36
CA SER A 12 0.84 -6.01 12.88
C SER A 12 2.05 -6.16 11.98
N LEU A 13 2.49 -7.41 11.83
CA LEU A 13 3.55 -7.78 10.90
C LEU A 13 3.09 -9.04 10.17
N SER A 14 3.03 -8.98 8.85
CA SER A 14 2.57 -10.08 8.02
C SER A 14 3.52 -10.29 6.84
N VAL A 15 3.56 -11.50 6.33
CA VAL A 15 4.34 -11.84 5.13
C VAL A 15 3.45 -12.71 4.24
N THR A 16 3.39 -12.36 2.95
CA THR A 16 2.59 -13.09 1.98
C THR A 16 3.32 -13.16 0.63
N PRO A 17 3.17 -14.25 -0.14
CA PRO A 17 3.71 -14.32 -1.49
C PRO A 17 2.86 -13.59 -2.53
N ASP A 18 1.65 -13.16 -2.16
CA ASP A 18 0.69 -12.53 -3.07
C ASP A 18 0.62 -11.02 -2.79
N PHE A 19 0.90 -10.21 -3.80
CA PHE A 19 0.84 -8.74 -3.68
C PHE A 19 -0.59 -8.24 -3.43
N ASP A 20 -1.59 -8.87 -4.04
CA ASP A 20 -3.00 -8.50 -3.82
C ASP A 20 -3.40 -8.70 -2.36
N GLU A 21 -2.95 -9.80 -1.75
CA GLU A 21 -3.16 -10.07 -0.33
C GLU A 21 -2.42 -9.05 0.53
N ALA A 22 -1.20 -8.67 0.14
CA ALA A 22 -0.44 -7.64 0.83
C ALA A 22 -1.17 -6.29 0.85
N LEU A 23 -1.76 -5.90 -0.28
CA LEU A 23 -2.58 -4.70 -0.37
C LEU A 23 -3.81 -4.78 0.52
N ALA A 24 -4.48 -5.93 0.55
CA ALA A 24 -5.65 -6.14 1.40
C ALA A 24 -5.28 -6.01 2.89
N ILE A 25 -4.12 -6.51 3.28
CA ILE A 25 -3.62 -6.39 4.66
C ILE A 25 -3.30 -4.93 5.01
N LEU A 26 -2.74 -4.17 4.07
CA LEU A 26 -2.38 -2.76 4.28
C LEU A 26 -3.60 -1.83 4.24
N PHE A 27 -4.68 -2.22 3.58
CA PHE A 27 -5.85 -1.38 3.33
C PHE A 27 -6.43 -0.71 4.59
N PRO A 28 -6.52 -1.38 5.75
CA PRO A 28 -6.98 -0.71 6.98
C PRO A 28 -6.15 0.49 7.39
N ALA A 29 -4.84 0.49 7.11
CA ALA A 29 -3.98 1.64 7.40
C ALA A 29 -4.32 2.84 6.51
N LEU A 30 -4.78 2.60 5.28
CA LEU A 30 -5.23 3.66 4.37
C LEU A 30 -6.50 4.35 4.86
N GLN A 31 -7.34 3.64 5.60
CA GLN A 31 -8.62 4.13 6.09
C GLN A 31 -8.54 4.75 7.48
N ASN A 32 -7.42 4.63 8.16
CA ASN A 32 -7.25 5.11 9.53
C ASN A 32 -6.17 6.19 9.59
N PRO A 33 -6.53 7.46 9.91
CA PRO A 33 -5.56 8.56 9.96
C PRO A 33 -4.53 8.43 11.09
N ASN A 34 -4.74 7.50 12.03
CA ASN A 34 -3.83 7.24 13.13
C ASN A 34 -2.97 5.99 12.92
N ALA A 35 -3.04 5.38 11.75
CA ALA A 35 -2.27 4.18 11.40
C ALA A 35 -1.25 4.49 10.33
N SER A 36 -0.14 3.76 10.36
CA SER A 36 0.92 3.80 9.36
C SER A 36 1.25 2.38 8.93
N GLY A 37 1.85 2.22 7.77
CA GLY A 37 2.25 0.91 7.31
C GLY A 37 3.13 0.97 6.07
N SER A 38 3.69 -0.18 5.71
CA SER A 38 4.50 -0.30 4.51
C SER A 38 4.47 -1.72 3.96
N ILE A 39 4.72 -1.83 2.66
CA ILE A 39 4.94 -3.12 1.99
C ILE A 39 6.37 -3.11 1.47
N GLU A 40 7.14 -4.14 1.83
CA GLU A 40 8.51 -4.34 1.39
C GLU A 40 8.63 -5.67 0.65
N ASP A 41 9.35 -5.66 -0.48
CA ASP A 41 9.74 -6.89 -1.17
C ASP A 41 10.94 -7.49 -0.44
N THR A 42 10.76 -8.68 0.15
CA THR A 42 11.81 -9.33 0.94
C THR A 42 12.96 -9.87 0.10
N GLU A 43 12.76 -10.07 -1.20
CA GLU A 43 13.80 -10.57 -2.10
C GLU A 43 14.79 -9.48 -2.51
N THR A 44 14.29 -8.27 -2.74
CA THR A 44 15.11 -7.13 -3.17
C THR A 44 15.41 -6.15 -2.05
N GLY A 45 14.66 -6.19 -0.96
CA GLY A 45 14.74 -5.20 0.12
C GLY A 45 14.11 -3.87 -0.26
N GLU A 46 13.43 -3.78 -1.40
CA GLU A 46 12.80 -2.55 -1.87
C GLU A 46 11.47 -2.31 -1.16
N VAL A 47 11.28 -1.08 -0.68
CA VAL A 47 9.99 -0.64 -0.12
C VAL A 47 9.10 -0.22 -1.29
N LEU A 48 7.95 -0.85 -1.40
CA LEU A 48 7.03 -0.64 -2.52
C LEU A 48 5.96 0.40 -2.21
N VAL A 49 5.45 0.40 -0.99
CA VAL A 49 4.38 1.31 -0.56
C VAL A 49 4.65 1.76 0.86
N VAL A 50 4.46 3.06 1.14
CA VAL A 50 4.50 3.61 2.49
C VAL A 50 3.20 4.37 2.73
N VAL A 51 2.55 4.10 3.86
CA VAL A 51 1.34 4.79 4.30
C VAL A 51 1.64 5.45 5.64
N GLU A 52 1.33 6.74 5.77
CA GLU A 52 1.48 7.50 7.01
C GLU A 52 0.24 8.35 7.27
N ASN A 53 -0.42 8.12 8.40
CA ASN A 53 -1.57 8.92 8.84
C ASN A 53 -2.68 9.03 7.78
N GLY A 54 -2.97 7.93 7.10
CA GLY A 54 -3.99 7.88 6.05
C GLY A 54 -3.53 8.44 4.70
N GLU A 55 -2.29 8.90 4.60
CA GLU A 55 -1.70 9.39 3.35
C GLU A 55 -0.70 8.38 2.79
N VAL A 56 -0.43 8.47 1.50
CA VAL A 56 0.54 7.59 0.83
C VAL A 56 1.71 8.45 0.32
N PRO A 57 2.74 8.70 1.17
CA PRO A 57 3.86 9.54 0.77
C PRO A 57 4.77 8.91 -0.28
N TYR A 58 4.71 7.58 -0.43
CA TYR A 58 5.57 6.90 -1.40
C TYR A 58 4.90 5.64 -1.96
N ILE A 59 4.96 5.51 -3.28
CA ILE A 59 4.63 4.29 -4.02
C ILE A 59 5.71 4.11 -5.09
N ALA A 60 6.32 2.92 -5.16
CA ALA A 60 7.28 2.61 -6.21
C ALA A 60 6.59 2.67 -7.59
N PRO A 61 7.25 3.22 -8.63
CA PRO A 61 6.61 3.43 -9.94
C PRO A 61 5.98 2.17 -10.56
N ASP A 62 6.67 1.05 -10.50
CA ASP A 62 6.14 -0.22 -11.04
C ASP A 62 4.97 -0.74 -10.21
N THR A 63 4.96 -0.43 -8.92
CA THR A 63 3.91 -0.84 -7.99
C THR A 63 2.60 -0.12 -8.25
N ILE A 64 2.64 1.11 -8.73
CA ILE A 64 1.42 1.87 -9.07
C ILE A 64 0.58 1.12 -10.08
N ILE A 65 1.20 0.56 -11.11
CA ILE A 65 0.51 -0.19 -12.16
C ILE A 65 -0.15 -1.45 -11.58
N GLU A 66 0.58 -2.21 -10.77
CA GLU A 66 0.05 -3.42 -10.13
C GLU A 66 -1.10 -3.10 -9.16
N MET A 67 -0.96 -2.04 -8.38
CA MET A 67 -2.01 -1.60 -7.47
C MET A 67 -3.28 -1.19 -8.20
N LEU A 68 -3.14 -0.46 -9.30
CA LEU A 68 -4.29 -0.02 -10.08
C LEU A 68 -5.05 -1.21 -10.67
N ASP A 69 -4.36 -2.21 -11.19
CA ASP A 69 -5.01 -3.41 -11.72
C ASP A 69 -5.78 -4.16 -10.64
N SER A 70 -5.17 -4.40 -9.48
CA SER A 70 -5.79 -5.13 -8.37
C SER A 70 -6.99 -4.40 -7.78
N ILE A 71 -6.82 -3.12 -7.48
CA ILE A 71 -7.88 -2.33 -6.83
C ILE A 71 -8.99 -2.01 -7.82
N PHE A 72 -8.65 -1.83 -9.11
CA PHE A 72 -9.62 -1.53 -10.14
C PHE A 72 -10.62 -2.67 -10.36
N GLU A 73 -10.19 -3.91 -10.19
CA GLU A 73 -11.07 -5.07 -10.25
C GLU A 73 -12.03 -5.15 -9.07
N THR A 74 -11.59 -4.70 -7.89
CA THR A 74 -12.34 -4.82 -6.65
C THR A 74 -13.16 -3.57 -6.33
N ASP A 75 -12.57 -2.39 -6.50
CA ASP A 75 -13.20 -1.10 -6.19
C ASP A 75 -12.63 0.00 -7.08
N PRO A 76 -13.30 0.31 -8.21
CA PRO A 76 -12.81 1.32 -9.16
C PRO A 76 -12.67 2.73 -8.57
N GLU A 77 -13.53 3.11 -7.62
CA GLU A 77 -13.46 4.44 -7.01
C GLU A 77 -12.22 4.61 -6.14
N SER A 78 -11.90 3.60 -5.33
CA SER A 78 -10.69 3.60 -4.50
C SER A 78 -9.42 3.57 -5.37
N ALA A 79 -9.45 2.87 -6.50
CA ALA A 79 -8.32 2.83 -7.44
C ALA A 79 -8.02 4.22 -8.00
N ILE A 80 -9.06 4.98 -8.36
CA ILE A 80 -8.92 6.35 -8.88
C ILE A 80 -8.32 7.27 -7.82
N GLU A 81 -8.81 7.19 -6.58
CA GLU A 81 -8.28 7.99 -5.47
C GLU A 81 -6.80 7.66 -5.19
N LEU A 82 -6.44 6.38 -5.17
CA LEU A 82 -5.07 5.95 -4.97
C LEU A 82 -4.15 6.41 -6.10
N ALA A 83 -4.63 6.35 -7.35
CA ALA A 83 -3.88 6.83 -8.50
C ALA A 83 -3.61 8.33 -8.40
N LEU A 84 -4.61 9.11 -7.99
CA LEU A 84 -4.46 10.54 -7.80
C LEU A 84 -3.47 10.88 -6.69
N MET A 85 -3.54 10.17 -5.55
CA MET A 85 -2.59 10.35 -4.45
C MET A 85 -1.17 9.96 -4.87
N GLY A 86 -1.01 8.85 -5.59
CA GLY A 86 0.28 8.40 -6.10
C GLY A 86 0.90 9.38 -7.08
N LEU A 87 0.10 9.95 -7.98
CA LEU A 87 0.56 10.98 -8.91
C LEU A 87 0.96 12.27 -8.20
N MET A 88 0.20 12.68 -7.19
CA MET A 88 0.53 13.86 -6.39
C MET A 88 1.81 13.65 -5.57
N ALA A 89 2.01 12.47 -5.02
CA ALA A 89 3.23 12.13 -4.28
C ALA A 89 4.46 12.03 -5.18
N GLY A 90 4.27 11.67 -6.45
CA GLY A 90 5.35 11.58 -7.44
C GLY A 90 5.74 12.92 -8.07
N LEU A 91 4.98 13.94 -7.82
CA LEU A 91 5.27 15.30 -8.28
C LEU A 91 6.09 16.07 -7.27
#